data_dc9c8a4bb39a3526e813e782e5dae1ae
#
_entry.id   dc9c8a4bb39a3526e813e782e5dae1ae
#
_cell.length_a   1.000
_cell.length_b   1.000
_cell.length_c   1.000
_cell.angle_alpha   90.00
_cell.angle_beta   90.00
_cell.angle_gamma   90.00
#
_symmetry.space_group_name_H-M   'P 1'
#
loop_
_entity.id
_entity.type
_entity.pdbx_description
1 polymer ?
#
loop_
_entity_poly.entity_id
_entity_poly.type
_entity_poly.pdbx_seq_one_letter_code
_entity_poly.pdbx_strand_id
1 'polypeptide(L)'
;MDVFYASDDRYAQHLGVSISSVLTHSKFSINFYILDGGISEFKKSVIFELLNNSPLSKIEFIPVDNDIFDDFPCSERFTVASYYRCIIHELKSEIDKAIYLDCDVVANCCLEEFFAIDLEENYAAVVEDFNILMDERKAVLDLPVGSRYFNSGVLLLNLKKIRTDAVFSKILPVLNKYENFLDYYDQDLLNILFFGKVKFVEPWWNVMEIVFRKNGMHCQNRFYKNEKFKYYNNNPKIIHYANRSTLWFDGASQFLHKFWRDYYWYYKKTKFNSGIRQSPCFLFLKKQLKNLTFKKCKRWILRIHLTSNRRIIRIMGLYIVDWKKKEFSIC
;
A
#
# COMPACT_ATOMS: atom_id res chain seq x y z
N MET A 1 -10.20 16.58 4.37
CA MET A 1 -9.38 15.47 4.90
C MET A 1 -8.06 15.50 4.18
N ASP A 2 -6.97 15.43 4.93
CA ASP A 2 -5.60 15.58 4.43
C ASP A 2 -4.94 14.22 4.32
N VAL A 3 -4.45 13.91 3.12
CA VAL A 3 -3.82 12.61 2.80
C VAL A 3 -2.46 12.86 2.20
N PHE A 4 -1.42 12.31 2.80
CA PHE A 4 -0.04 12.41 2.35
C PHE A 4 0.43 11.14 1.68
N TYR A 5 1.26 11.32 0.67
CA TYR A 5 2.04 10.28 -0.01
C TYR A 5 3.48 10.73 -0.14
N ALA A 6 4.40 9.78 -0.25
CA ALA A 6 5.77 10.02 -0.69
C ALA A 6 6.05 9.21 -1.95
N SER A 7 6.58 9.83 -2.99
CA SER A 7 6.79 9.15 -4.27
C SER A 7 7.98 9.69 -5.04
N ASP A 8 8.72 8.78 -5.66
CA ASP A 8 9.64 9.10 -6.74
C ASP A 8 8.98 8.86 -8.11
N ASP A 9 9.71 9.14 -9.19
CA ASP A 9 9.20 8.95 -10.54
C ASP A 9 8.85 7.50 -10.85
N ARG A 10 9.55 6.51 -10.26
CA ARG A 10 9.31 5.09 -10.49
C ARG A 10 7.95 4.63 -9.95
N TYR A 11 7.56 5.19 -8.81
CA TYR A 11 6.31 4.84 -8.12
C TYR A 11 5.12 5.72 -8.51
N ALA A 12 5.30 6.78 -9.31
CA ALA A 12 4.23 7.71 -9.66
C ALA A 12 3.00 7.05 -10.30
N GLN A 13 3.15 5.98 -11.08
CA GLN A 13 2.00 5.24 -11.60
C GLN A 13 1.20 4.54 -10.49
N HIS A 14 1.88 4.01 -9.47
CA HIS A 14 1.24 3.35 -8.32
C HIS A 14 0.54 4.38 -7.45
N LEU A 15 1.17 5.54 -7.22
CA LEU A 15 0.57 6.71 -6.62
C LEU A 15 -0.75 7.08 -7.31
N GLY A 16 -0.76 7.16 -8.64
CA GLY A 16 -1.97 7.44 -9.43
C GLY A 16 -3.07 6.40 -9.20
N VAL A 17 -2.72 5.12 -9.10
CA VAL A 17 -3.66 4.03 -8.78
C VAL A 17 -4.24 4.21 -7.38
N SER A 18 -3.40 4.49 -6.40
CA SER A 18 -3.81 4.72 -5.02
C SER A 18 -4.76 5.91 -4.91
N ILE A 19 -4.39 7.08 -5.43
CA ILE A 19 -5.24 8.28 -5.46
C ILE A 19 -6.58 7.98 -6.15
N SER A 20 -6.57 7.31 -7.31
CA SER A 20 -7.80 6.92 -8.02
C SER A 20 -8.71 6.05 -7.17
N SER A 21 -8.15 5.14 -6.38
CA SER A 21 -8.91 4.28 -5.47
C SER A 21 -9.57 5.08 -4.34
N VAL A 22 -8.82 5.97 -3.72
CA VAL A 22 -9.30 6.84 -2.64
C VAL A 22 -10.42 7.77 -3.15
N LEU A 23 -10.21 8.46 -4.28
CA LEU A 23 -11.22 9.33 -4.90
C LEU A 23 -12.50 8.59 -5.26
N THR A 24 -12.40 7.33 -5.70
CA THR A 24 -13.58 6.53 -6.09
C THR A 24 -14.50 6.24 -4.90
N HIS A 25 -13.94 6.12 -3.71
CA HIS A 25 -14.70 5.77 -2.51
C HIS A 25 -15.02 6.97 -1.61
N SER A 26 -14.38 8.12 -1.84
CA SER A 26 -14.64 9.31 -1.03
C SER A 26 -15.94 9.99 -1.40
N LYS A 27 -16.64 10.47 -0.38
CA LYS A 27 -17.83 11.33 -0.50
C LYS A 27 -17.53 12.80 -0.21
N PHE A 28 -16.33 13.09 0.27
CA PHE A 28 -15.90 14.42 0.69
C PHE A 28 -14.66 14.87 -0.10
N SER A 29 -14.37 16.15 0.00
CA SER A 29 -13.14 16.70 -0.58
C SER A 29 -11.91 16.18 0.16
N ILE A 30 -10.86 15.85 -0.60
CA ILE A 30 -9.59 15.42 -0.09
C ILE A 30 -8.50 16.36 -0.59
N ASN A 31 -7.63 16.76 0.33
CA ASN A 31 -6.37 17.42 -0.03
C ASN A 31 -5.27 16.36 -0.07
N PHE A 32 -4.74 16.08 -1.23
CA PHE A 32 -3.60 15.20 -1.39
C PHE A 32 -2.31 16.02 -1.39
N TYR A 33 -1.40 15.67 -0.54
CA TYR A 33 -0.06 16.23 -0.45
C TYR A 33 0.95 15.17 -0.86
N ILE A 34 1.64 15.41 -1.97
CA ILE A 34 2.60 14.46 -2.52
C ILE A 34 4.01 14.96 -2.22
N LEU A 35 4.73 14.30 -1.33
CA LEU A 35 6.13 14.55 -1.06
C LEU A 35 6.93 14.06 -2.27
N ASP A 36 7.39 15.03 -3.07
CA ASP A 36 7.88 14.81 -4.42
C ASP A 36 9.39 14.54 -4.44
N GLY A 37 9.76 13.29 -4.67
CA GLY A 37 11.13 12.82 -4.85
C GLY A 37 11.61 12.84 -6.30
N GLY A 38 11.14 13.81 -7.11
CA GLY A 38 11.56 13.99 -8.49
C GLY A 38 10.60 13.34 -9.51
N ILE A 39 9.30 13.47 -9.30
CA ILE A 39 8.28 13.04 -10.25
C ILE A 39 8.31 13.94 -11.49
N SER A 40 8.37 13.35 -12.69
CA SER A 40 8.37 14.09 -13.94
C SER A 40 7.06 14.86 -14.19
N GLU A 41 7.13 16.02 -14.83
CA GLU A 41 5.97 16.87 -15.09
C GLU A 41 4.89 16.15 -15.89
N PHE A 42 5.28 15.27 -16.80
CA PHE A 42 4.33 14.42 -17.52
C PHE A 42 3.50 13.54 -16.55
N LYS A 43 4.15 12.88 -15.58
CA LYS A 43 3.44 12.03 -14.62
C LYS A 43 2.60 12.84 -13.66
N LYS A 44 3.07 14.02 -13.24
CA LYS A 44 2.28 14.97 -12.43
C LYS A 44 1.01 15.37 -13.16
N SER A 45 1.10 15.72 -14.47
CA SER A 45 -0.07 16.08 -15.26
C SER A 45 -1.11 14.96 -15.35
N VAL A 46 -0.65 13.70 -15.51
CA VAL A 46 -1.55 12.52 -15.51
C VAL A 46 -2.23 12.34 -14.15
N ILE A 47 -1.51 12.59 -13.04
CA ILE A 47 -2.08 12.51 -11.70
C ILE A 47 -3.10 13.63 -11.47
N PHE A 48 -2.82 14.86 -11.91
CA PHE A 48 -3.80 15.97 -11.85
C PHE A 48 -5.10 15.67 -12.58
N GLU A 49 -5.06 14.96 -13.71
CA GLU A 49 -6.26 14.60 -14.45
C GLU A 49 -7.24 13.71 -13.67
N LEU A 50 -6.78 13.03 -12.63
CA LEU A 50 -7.64 12.23 -11.74
C LEU A 50 -8.68 13.09 -11.02
N LEU A 51 -8.40 14.37 -10.81
CA LEU A 51 -9.32 15.31 -10.16
C LEU A 51 -10.51 15.72 -11.05
N ASN A 52 -10.50 15.44 -12.33
CA ASN A 52 -11.61 15.81 -13.25
C ASN A 52 -12.97 15.28 -12.78
N ASN A 53 -13.00 14.16 -12.05
CA ASN A 53 -14.20 13.57 -11.49
C ASN A 53 -14.41 13.88 -9.99
N SER A 54 -13.56 14.74 -9.40
CA SER A 54 -13.59 15.12 -8.01
C SER A 54 -13.17 16.58 -7.80
N PRO A 55 -13.94 17.54 -8.34
CA PRO A 55 -13.51 18.94 -8.47
C PRO A 55 -13.29 19.65 -7.13
N LEU A 56 -13.79 19.12 -6.04
CA LEU A 56 -13.57 19.66 -4.69
C LEU A 56 -12.27 19.16 -4.04
N SER A 57 -11.67 18.11 -4.59
CA SER A 57 -10.40 17.59 -4.08
C SER A 57 -9.23 18.35 -4.72
N LYS A 58 -8.09 18.36 -4.02
CA LYS A 58 -6.88 19.07 -4.46
C LYS A 58 -5.68 18.14 -4.41
N ILE A 59 -4.70 18.41 -5.27
CA ILE A 59 -3.38 17.77 -5.25
C ILE A 59 -2.32 18.87 -5.18
N GLU A 60 -1.39 18.75 -4.26
CA GLU A 60 -0.22 19.57 -4.13
C GLU A 60 1.02 18.68 -4.16
N PHE A 61 1.97 18.97 -5.05
CA PHE A 61 3.29 18.34 -5.05
C PHE A 61 4.24 19.23 -4.24
N ILE A 62 4.81 18.68 -3.19
CA ILE A 62 5.73 19.38 -2.27
C ILE A 62 7.14 18.86 -2.57
N PRO A 63 8.01 19.65 -3.19
CA PRO A 63 9.40 19.27 -3.39
C PRO A 63 10.06 19.01 -2.04
N VAL A 64 10.79 17.90 -1.93
CA VAL A 64 11.56 17.56 -0.73
C VAL A 64 13.02 17.73 -1.04
N ASP A 65 13.70 18.50 -0.18
CA ASP A 65 15.15 18.60 -0.19
C ASP A 65 15.76 17.29 0.30
N ASN A 66 16.48 16.60 -0.57
CA ASN A 66 17.07 15.30 -0.25
C ASN A 66 18.31 15.42 0.64
N ASP A 67 18.97 16.58 0.67
CA ASP A 67 20.21 16.79 1.41
C ASP A 67 20.01 16.55 2.93
N ILE A 68 18.79 16.73 3.43
CA ILE A 68 18.45 16.43 4.83
C ILE A 68 18.50 14.94 5.17
N PHE A 69 18.59 14.06 4.17
CA PHE A 69 18.61 12.61 4.33
C PHE A 69 19.93 11.97 3.87
N ASP A 70 20.97 12.75 3.58
CA ASP A 70 22.24 12.24 3.05
C ASP A 70 22.87 11.15 3.93
N ASP A 71 22.74 11.29 5.25
CA ASP A 71 23.25 10.33 6.24
C ASP A 71 22.28 9.18 6.54
N PHE A 72 21.11 9.11 5.86
CA PHE A 72 20.12 8.07 6.15
C PHE A 72 20.43 6.80 5.37
N PRO A 73 20.42 5.62 6.01
CA PRO A 73 20.65 4.37 5.31
C PRO A 73 19.56 4.12 4.28
N CYS A 74 19.94 3.75 3.07
CA CYS A 74 19.03 3.43 1.99
C CYS A 74 19.58 2.30 1.12
N SER A 75 18.77 1.80 0.20
CA SER A 75 19.14 0.74 -0.73
C SER A 75 18.47 0.93 -2.09
N GLU A 76 18.80 0.11 -3.07
CA GLU A 76 18.10 0.15 -4.36
C GLU A 76 16.56 -0.02 -4.24
N ARG A 77 16.11 -0.69 -3.20
CA ARG A 77 14.68 -0.94 -2.93
C ARG A 77 14.03 0.18 -2.14
N PHE A 78 14.69 0.62 -1.09
CA PHE A 78 14.20 1.66 -0.17
C PHE A 78 14.99 2.93 -0.41
N THR A 79 14.39 3.83 -1.21
CA THR A 79 14.99 5.12 -1.49
C THR A 79 14.74 6.10 -0.36
N VAL A 80 15.43 7.21 -0.39
CA VAL A 80 15.26 8.34 0.54
C VAL A 80 13.79 8.73 0.70
N ALA A 81 12.99 8.59 -0.37
CA ALA A 81 11.56 8.90 -0.32
C ALA A 81 10.77 8.12 0.75
N SER A 82 11.28 6.97 1.22
CA SER A 82 10.65 6.26 2.33
C SER A 82 10.69 7.04 3.65
N TYR A 83 11.69 7.91 3.83
CA TYR A 83 11.81 8.74 5.03
C TYR A 83 11.01 10.03 4.98
N TYR A 84 10.49 10.46 3.83
CA TYR A 84 9.73 11.71 3.73
C TYR A 84 8.55 11.78 4.67
N ARG A 85 7.97 10.62 5.04
CA ARG A 85 6.89 10.57 6.04
C ARG A 85 7.31 11.10 7.42
N CYS A 86 8.61 11.13 7.71
CA CYS A 86 9.12 11.63 8.98
C CYS A 86 9.09 13.16 9.09
N ILE A 87 9.05 13.89 7.96
CA ILE A 87 9.07 15.35 7.94
C ILE A 87 7.71 15.99 7.65
N ILE A 88 6.64 15.22 7.48
CA ILE A 88 5.29 15.74 7.20
C ILE A 88 4.89 16.81 8.23
N HIS A 89 5.21 16.59 9.49
CA HIS A 89 4.86 17.46 10.61
C HIS A 89 5.45 18.86 10.51
N GLU A 90 6.56 19.02 9.78
CA GLU A 90 7.23 20.32 9.52
C GLU A 90 6.72 20.95 8.23
N LEU A 91 6.58 20.16 7.15
CA LEU A 91 6.23 20.65 5.82
C LEU A 91 4.83 21.30 5.77
N LYS A 92 3.92 20.86 6.62
CA LYS A 92 2.53 21.34 6.73
C LYS A 92 2.19 21.57 8.21
N SER A 93 2.80 22.59 8.80
CA SER A 93 2.68 22.89 10.24
C SER A 93 1.24 23.27 10.65
N GLU A 94 0.43 23.74 9.72
CA GLU A 94 -0.99 24.08 9.91
C GLU A 94 -1.91 22.85 10.00
N ILE A 95 -1.45 21.67 9.60
CA ILE A 95 -2.23 20.44 9.63
C ILE A 95 -1.98 19.70 10.95
N ASP A 96 -3.03 19.50 11.74
CA ASP A 96 -2.95 18.84 13.04
C ASP A 96 -3.09 17.30 12.94
N LYS A 97 -3.82 16.81 11.93
CA LYS A 97 -4.11 15.38 11.75
C LYS A 97 -4.18 15.02 10.27
N ALA A 98 -3.52 13.95 9.87
CA ALA A 98 -3.49 13.51 8.48
C ALA A 98 -3.39 12.00 8.36
N ILE A 99 -3.83 11.45 7.22
CA ILE A 99 -3.53 10.08 6.81
C ILE A 99 -2.25 10.10 5.98
N TYR A 100 -1.34 9.17 6.25
CA TYR A 100 -0.24 8.82 5.35
C TYR A 100 -0.52 7.47 4.70
N LEU A 101 -0.31 7.38 3.39
CA LEU A 101 -0.43 6.15 2.61
C LEU A 101 0.81 5.92 1.76
N ASP A 102 1.29 4.68 1.70
CA ASP A 102 2.27 4.29 0.68
C ASP A 102 1.63 4.28 -0.71
N CYS A 103 2.44 4.46 -1.76
CA CYS A 103 1.96 4.48 -3.15
C CYS A 103 1.37 3.14 -3.61
N ASP A 104 1.75 2.04 -2.97
CA ASP A 104 1.37 0.68 -3.32
C ASP A 104 0.16 0.17 -2.52
N VAL A 105 -0.75 1.07 -2.13
CA VAL A 105 -2.01 0.71 -1.49
C VAL A 105 -3.21 0.95 -2.42
N VAL A 106 -4.28 0.21 -2.21
CA VAL A 106 -5.59 0.40 -2.84
C VAL A 106 -6.66 0.49 -1.76
N ALA A 107 -7.38 1.61 -1.71
CA ALA A 107 -8.54 1.76 -0.84
C ALA A 107 -9.77 1.10 -1.47
N ASN A 108 -10.51 0.32 -0.69
CA ASN A 108 -11.78 -0.33 -1.06
C ASN A 108 -12.98 0.26 -0.30
N CYS A 109 -12.77 1.28 0.48
CA CYS A 109 -13.82 2.00 1.22
C CYS A 109 -13.45 3.48 1.34
N CYS A 110 -14.37 4.29 1.85
CA CYS A 110 -14.05 5.66 2.23
C CYS A 110 -13.10 5.69 3.43
N LEU A 111 -12.20 6.67 3.45
CA LEU A 111 -11.20 6.82 4.51
C LEU A 111 -11.70 7.64 5.70
N GLU A 112 -12.90 8.18 5.63
CA GLU A 112 -13.49 9.04 6.68
C GLU A 112 -13.60 8.30 8.01
N GLU A 113 -13.94 7.02 7.99
CA GLU A 113 -14.01 6.18 9.20
C GLU A 113 -12.62 6.02 9.83
N PHE A 114 -11.58 5.85 9.02
CA PHE A 114 -10.21 5.80 9.51
C PHE A 114 -9.74 7.15 10.03
N PHE A 115 -10.05 8.22 9.30
CA PHE A 115 -9.72 9.59 9.72
C PHE A 115 -10.43 10.00 11.01
N ALA A 116 -11.65 9.49 11.26
CA ALA A 116 -12.43 9.80 12.46
C ALA A 116 -11.91 9.13 13.74
N ILE A 117 -10.98 8.18 13.66
CA ILE A 117 -10.42 7.52 14.84
C ILE A 117 -9.81 8.57 15.77
N ASP A 118 -10.21 8.55 17.01
CA ASP A 118 -9.60 9.39 18.04
C ASP A 118 -8.23 8.84 18.42
N LEU A 119 -7.21 9.67 18.28
CA LEU A 119 -5.83 9.33 18.57
C LEU A 119 -5.44 9.53 20.03
N GLU A 120 -6.27 10.29 20.79
CA GLU A 120 -5.97 10.60 22.18
C GLU A 120 -4.55 11.21 22.32
N GLU A 121 -3.71 10.63 23.19
CA GLU A 121 -2.31 11.02 23.41
C GLU A 121 -1.32 10.24 22.52
N ASN A 122 -1.81 9.47 21.53
CA ASN A 122 -0.95 8.70 20.63
C ASN A 122 -0.48 9.54 19.44
N TYR A 123 0.72 9.20 18.93
CA TYR A 123 1.28 9.81 17.73
C TYR A 123 0.64 9.31 16.45
N ALA A 124 0.17 8.04 16.46
CA ALA A 124 -0.48 7.47 15.29
C ALA A 124 -1.49 6.37 15.65
N ALA A 125 -2.48 6.17 14.75
CA ALA A 125 -3.17 4.89 14.66
C ALA A 125 -2.54 4.06 13.53
N VAL A 126 -2.27 2.78 13.83
CA VAL A 126 -1.42 1.89 13.03
C VAL A 126 -1.97 0.47 12.99
N VAL A 127 -1.56 -0.30 11.98
CA VAL A 127 -1.84 -1.74 11.90
C VAL A 127 -0.57 -2.54 12.19
N GLU A 128 -0.70 -3.59 13.00
CA GLU A 128 0.40 -4.49 13.32
C GLU A 128 0.95 -5.17 12.05
N ASP A 129 2.27 -5.24 11.96
CA ASP A 129 2.94 -6.05 10.95
C ASP A 129 3.04 -7.49 11.45
N PHE A 130 2.27 -8.37 10.83
CA PHE A 130 2.20 -9.78 11.22
C PHE A 130 3.30 -10.66 10.62
N ASN A 131 4.37 -10.08 10.09
CA ASN A 131 5.51 -10.82 9.62
C ASN A 131 6.23 -11.46 10.84
N ILE A 132 6.43 -12.78 10.80
CA ILE A 132 7.08 -13.51 11.91
C ILE A 132 8.49 -13.03 12.21
N LEU A 133 9.21 -12.55 11.20
CA LEU A 133 10.54 -11.97 11.37
C LEU A 133 10.53 -10.73 12.29
N MET A 134 9.35 -10.18 12.57
CA MET A 134 9.24 -9.02 13.44
C MET A 134 9.59 -9.29 14.90
N ASP A 135 9.51 -10.55 15.39
CA ASP A 135 9.95 -10.87 16.76
C ASP A 135 11.47 -10.79 16.89
N GLU A 136 12.22 -11.32 15.92
CA GLU A 136 13.67 -11.14 15.85
C GLU A 136 14.03 -9.67 15.63
N ARG A 137 13.28 -8.99 14.79
CA ARG A 137 13.45 -7.57 14.50
C ARG A 137 13.29 -6.70 15.74
N LYS A 138 12.26 -6.96 16.55
CA LYS A 138 12.03 -6.26 17.81
C LYS A 138 13.22 -6.40 18.77
N ALA A 139 13.78 -7.60 18.88
CA ALA A 139 14.96 -7.82 19.73
C ALA A 139 16.18 -7.03 19.28
N VAL A 140 16.43 -6.94 17.96
CA VAL A 140 17.54 -6.16 17.39
C VAL A 140 17.38 -4.66 17.62
N LEU A 141 16.14 -4.18 17.68
CA LEU A 141 15.81 -2.76 17.88
C LEU A 141 15.62 -2.41 19.38
N ASP A 142 16.02 -3.27 20.30
CA ASP A 142 15.83 -3.11 21.75
C ASP A 142 14.36 -2.86 22.16
N LEU A 143 13.40 -3.31 21.37
CA LEU A 143 12.00 -3.22 21.73
C LEU A 143 11.62 -4.32 22.73
N PRO A 144 10.82 -4.02 23.77
CA PRO A 144 10.49 -4.98 24.80
C PRO A 144 9.86 -6.27 24.27
N VAL A 145 10.17 -7.38 24.92
CA VAL A 145 9.55 -8.69 24.61
C VAL A 145 8.03 -8.58 24.73
N GLY A 146 7.33 -9.12 23.74
CA GLY A 146 5.87 -9.05 23.67
C GLY A 146 5.30 -7.72 23.15
N SER A 147 6.14 -6.72 22.85
CA SER A 147 5.69 -5.51 22.19
C SER A 147 5.12 -5.81 20.80
N ARG A 148 4.26 -4.93 20.30
CA ARG A 148 3.75 -5.00 18.93
C ARG A 148 4.62 -4.14 18.05
N TYR A 149 4.80 -4.56 16.80
CA TYR A 149 5.51 -3.84 15.76
C TYR A 149 4.54 -3.53 14.61
N PHE A 150 4.52 -2.30 14.11
CA PHE A 150 3.54 -1.89 13.11
C PHE A 150 4.16 -1.68 11.72
N ASN A 151 3.34 -1.83 10.69
CA ASN A 151 3.70 -1.47 9.33
C ASN A 151 3.50 0.03 9.09
N SER A 152 4.49 0.69 8.47
CA SER A 152 4.53 2.14 8.27
C SER A 152 3.77 2.64 7.05
N GLY A 153 3.20 1.77 6.22
CA GLY A 153 2.60 2.16 4.93
C GLY A 153 1.17 2.69 5.01
N VAL A 154 0.49 2.54 6.15
CA VAL A 154 -0.84 3.14 6.41
C VAL A 154 -0.85 3.68 7.83
N LEU A 155 -0.86 5.00 7.96
CA LEU A 155 -0.80 5.68 9.25
C LEU A 155 -1.88 6.76 9.32
N LEU A 156 -2.55 6.87 10.46
CA LEU A 156 -3.27 8.09 10.82
C LEU A 156 -2.40 8.83 11.83
N LEU A 157 -1.88 10.00 11.46
CA LEU A 157 -0.88 10.74 12.22
C LEU A 157 -1.51 11.88 13.03
N ASN A 158 -1.11 12.01 14.29
CA ASN A 158 -1.35 13.17 15.14
C ASN A 158 -0.15 14.13 15.00
N LEU A 159 -0.16 14.91 13.93
CA LEU A 159 0.95 15.81 13.60
C LEU A 159 1.16 16.88 14.67
N LYS A 160 0.07 17.37 15.29
CA LYS A 160 0.14 18.31 16.41
C LYS A 160 0.91 17.73 17.60
N LYS A 161 0.55 16.52 18.02
CA LYS A 161 1.22 15.84 19.14
C LYS A 161 2.68 15.53 18.85
N ILE A 162 2.96 15.07 17.63
CA ILE A 162 4.33 14.81 17.15
C ILE A 162 5.18 16.07 17.23
N ARG A 163 4.67 17.23 16.80
CA ARG A 163 5.35 18.53 16.91
C ARG A 163 5.55 18.94 18.35
N THR A 164 4.48 18.88 19.16
CA THR A 164 4.52 19.29 20.57
C THR A 164 5.56 18.54 21.38
N ASP A 165 5.68 17.23 21.13
CA ASP A 165 6.61 16.36 21.83
C ASP A 165 8.00 16.31 21.17
N ALA A 166 8.20 17.09 20.09
CA ALA A 166 9.45 17.16 19.32
C ALA A 166 10.01 15.75 18.98
N VAL A 167 9.13 14.82 18.57
CA VAL A 167 9.46 13.40 18.42
C VAL A 167 10.62 13.17 17.47
N PHE A 168 10.62 13.89 16.36
CA PHE A 168 11.62 13.73 15.31
C PHE A 168 12.95 14.42 15.58
N SER A 169 13.07 15.20 16.65
CA SER A 169 14.40 15.67 17.12
C SER A 169 15.31 14.51 17.57
N LYS A 170 14.72 13.33 17.79
CA LYS A 170 15.43 12.09 18.19
C LYS A 170 15.87 11.24 16.99
N ILE A 171 15.60 11.65 15.75
CA ILE A 171 15.95 10.86 14.55
C ILE A 171 17.46 10.57 14.51
N LEU A 172 18.30 11.58 14.53
CA LEU A 172 19.74 11.41 14.44
C LEU A 172 20.33 10.53 15.55
N PRO A 173 19.99 10.71 16.83
CA PRO A 173 20.39 9.77 17.88
C PRO A 173 19.97 8.32 17.62
N VAL A 174 18.77 8.09 17.07
CA VAL A 174 18.29 6.73 16.74
C VAL A 174 19.04 6.18 15.55
N LEU A 175 19.21 6.95 14.48
CA LEU A 175 20.00 6.53 13.31
C LEU A 175 21.42 6.14 13.71
N ASN A 176 22.13 7.00 14.45
CA ASN A 176 23.50 6.72 14.91
C ASN A 176 23.60 5.43 15.75
N LYS A 177 22.58 5.14 16.58
CA LYS A 177 22.56 3.92 17.40
C LYS A 177 22.29 2.65 16.58
N TYR A 178 21.42 2.74 15.57
CA TYR A 178 20.90 1.56 14.87
C TYR A 178 21.28 1.51 13.38
N GLU A 179 22.22 2.34 12.90
CA GLU A 179 22.61 2.48 11.49
C GLU A 179 22.75 1.14 10.76
N ASN A 180 23.47 0.19 11.37
CA ASN A 180 23.75 -1.12 10.78
C ASN A 180 22.64 -2.16 11.04
N PHE A 181 21.55 -1.75 11.69
CA PHE A 181 20.48 -2.64 12.15
C PHE A 181 19.10 -2.28 11.56
N LEU A 182 18.98 -1.22 10.76
CA LEU A 182 17.73 -0.80 10.15
C LEU A 182 17.47 -1.55 8.83
N ASP A 183 16.86 -2.73 8.89
CA ASP A 183 16.52 -3.53 7.68
C ASP A 183 15.25 -3.04 6.98
N TYR A 184 14.31 -2.49 7.76
CA TYR A 184 13.05 -1.90 7.27
C TYR A 184 13.06 -0.38 7.38
N TYR A 185 14.24 0.22 7.47
CA TYR A 185 14.53 1.65 7.36
C TYR A 185 13.56 2.56 8.15
N ASP A 186 12.70 3.29 7.45
CA ASP A 186 11.70 4.18 8.04
C ASP A 186 10.71 3.45 8.97
N GLN A 187 10.35 2.21 8.66
CA GLN A 187 9.45 1.42 9.51
C GLN A 187 10.08 1.09 10.86
N ASP A 188 11.36 0.69 10.87
CA ASP A 188 12.11 0.45 12.11
C ASP A 188 12.24 1.74 12.92
N LEU A 189 12.62 2.82 12.26
CA LEU A 189 12.77 4.14 12.86
C LEU A 189 11.47 4.60 13.55
N LEU A 190 10.33 4.49 12.86
CA LEU A 190 9.04 4.88 13.41
C LEU A 190 8.61 3.98 14.57
N ASN A 191 8.88 2.67 14.51
CA ASN A 191 8.58 1.77 15.62
C ASN A 191 9.38 2.08 16.88
N ILE A 192 10.62 2.57 16.74
CA ILE A 192 11.44 3.05 17.87
C ILE A 192 10.89 4.39 18.39
N LEU A 193 10.70 5.37 17.51
CA LEU A 193 10.30 6.73 17.89
C LEU A 193 8.89 6.80 18.50
N PHE A 194 7.98 5.98 18.02
CA PHE A 194 6.58 5.95 18.45
C PHE A 194 6.30 4.89 19.51
N PHE A 195 7.32 4.20 20.00
CA PHE A 195 7.14 3.12 20.98
C PHE A 195 6.28 3.58 22.17
N GLY A 196 5.26 2.79 22.51
CA GLY A 196 4.34 3.07 23.62
C GLY A 196 3.33 4.21 23.36
N LYS A 197 3.36 4.85 22.17
CA LYS A 197 2.52 5.98 21.78
C LYS A 197 1.80 5.75 20.45
N VAL A 198 1.33 4.52 20.19
CA VAL A 198 0.52 4.19 19.03
C VAL A 198 -0.77 3.49 19.43
N LYS A 199 -1.83 3.79 18.71
CA LYS A 199 -3.12 3.11 18.81
C LYS A 199 -3.21 2.04 17.74
N PHE A 200 -3.19 0.78 18.12
CA PHE A 200 -3.37 -0.32 17.16
C PHE A 200 -4.84 -0.45 16.76
N VAL A 201 -5.08 -0.44 15.45
CA VAL A 201 -6.42 -0.59 14.86
C VAL A 201 -6.58 -1.93 14.16
N GLU A 202 -7.79 -2.19 13.68
CA GLU A 202 -8.14 -3.45 13.05
C GLU A 202 -7.36 -3.70 11.76
N PRO A 203 -6.93 -4.95 11.50
CA PRO A 203 -6.09 -5.31 10.36
C PRO A 203 -6.63 -4.98 8.97
N TRP A 204 -7.96 -4.83 8.82
CA TRP A 204 -8.56 -4.49 7.51
C TRP A 204 -8.11 -3.12 6.96
N TRP A 205 -7.53 -2.25 7.82
CA TRP A 205 -6.99 -0.95 7.42
C TRP A 205 -5.61 -1.02 6.74
N ASN A 206 -4.95 -2.18 6.80
CA ASN A 206 -3.67 -2.40 6.12
C ASN A 206 -3.46 -3.89 5.85
N VAL A 207 -4.20 -4.44 4.88
CA VAL A 207 -4.17 -5.88 4.58
C VAL A 207 -3.03 -6.18 3.63
N MET A 208 -1.95 -6.74 4.15
CA MET A 208 -0.75 -7.12 3.42
C MET A 208 -0.80 -8.58 2.96
N GLU A 209 0.00 -8.92 1.92
CA GLU A 209 0.08 -10.28 1.36
C GLU A 209 0.39 -11.35 2.39
N ILE A 210 1.25 -11.06 3.36
CA ILE A 210 1.69 -12.05 4.35
C ILE A 210 0.53 -12.66 5.13
N VAL A 211 -0.51 -11.86 5.34
CA VAL A 211 -1.73 -12.27 6.02
C VAL A 211 -2.43 -13.44 5.34
N PHE A 212 -2.12 -13.67 4.08
CA PHE A 212 -2.81 -14.62 3.23
C PHE A 212 -2.00 -15.87 2.89
N ARG A 213 -0.73 -15.94 3.24
CA ARG A 213 0.10 -17.10 2.93
C ARG A 213 -0.33 -18.31 3.78
N LYS A 214 -1.11 -19.20 3.17
CA LYS A 214 -1.58 -20.45 3.81
C LYS A 214 -0.45 -21.39 4.24
N ASN A 215 0.69 -21.40 3.55
CA ASN A 215 1.77 -22.36 3.68
C ASN A 215 3.16 -21.71 3.81
N GLY A 216 3.25 -20.43 4.11
CA GLY A 216 4.53 -19.82 4.42
C GLY A 216 5.09 -20.43 5.71
N MET A 217 6.30 -20.99 5.67
CA MET A 217 7.00 -21.54 6.85
C MET A 217 7.05 -20.56 8.05
N HIS A 218 6.63 -19.33 7.85
CA HIS A 218 6.75 -18.23 8.79
C HIS A 218 5.42 -17.74 9.38
N CYS A 219 4.27 -18.20 8.90
CA CYS A 219 2.99 -17.90 9.54
C CYS A 219 2.61 -19.00 10.53
N GLN A 220 3.26 -19.00 11.67
CA GLN A 220 2.83 -19.89 12.75
C GLN A 220 1.46 -19.47 13.26
N ASN A 221 0.42 -20.08 12.65
CA ASN A 221 -0.79 -20.57 13.31
C ASN A 221 -1.61 -19.67 14.26
N ARG A 222 -1.09 -18.60 14.85
CA ARG A 222 -1.83 -17.86 15.89
C ARG A 222 -2.96 -17.01 15.31
N PHE A 223 -2.79 -16.49 14.09
CA PHE A 223 -3.76 -15.59 13.46
C PHE A 223 -4.68 -16.30 12.46
N TYR A 224 -4.22 -17.31 11.72
CA TYR A 224 -5.02 -18.00 10.70
C TYR A 224 -6.17 -18.83 11.25
N LYS A 225 -6.09 -19.28 12.50
CA LYS A 225 -7.17 -20.00 13.18
C LYS A 225 -8.27 -19.08 13.71
N ASN A 226 -8.04 -17.77 13.69
CA ASN A 226 -9.00 -16.80 14.19
C ASN A 226 -10.02 -16.44 13.09
N GLU A 227 -11.30 -16.68 13.34
CA GLU A 227 -12.40 -16.35 12.41
C GLU A 227 -12.46 -14.85 12.09
N LYS A 228 -12.12 -13.98 13.05
CA LYS A 228 -12.01 -12.53 12.81
C LYS A 228 -10.97 -12.23 11.72
N PHE A 229 -9.84 -12.92 11.74
CA PHE A 229 -8.77 -12.71 10.75
C PHE A 229 -9.19 -13.14 9.34
N LYS A 230 -9.93 -14.24 9.23
CA LYS A 230 -10.55 -14.64 7.95
C LYS A 230 -11.54 -13.59 7.45
N TYR A 231 -12.31 -13.00 8.36
CA TYR A 231 -13.23 -11.93 8.04
C TYR A 231 -12.51 -10.70 7.48
N TYR A 232 -11.46 -10.22 8.14
CA TYR A 232 -10.67 -9.07 7.68
C TYR A 232 -10.06 -9.30 6.30
N ASN A 233 -9.56 -10.49 6.03
CA ASN A 233 -8.99 -10.88 4.76
C ASN A 233 -10.00 -10.91 3.61
N ASN A 234 -11.25 -11.20 3.90
CA ASN A 234 -12.30 -11.23 2.90
C ASN A 234 -12.90 -9.86 2.62
N ASN A 235 -12.72 -8.92 3.56
CA ASN A 235 -13.28 -7.57 3.52
C ASN A 235 -12.20 -6.50 3.79
N PRO A 236 -11.11 -6.44 3.00
CA PRO A 236 -10.07 -5.45 3.20
C PRO A 236 -10.62 -4.04 2.90
N LYS A 237 -10.41 -3.12 3.82
CA LYS A 237 -10.68 -1.69 3.62
C LYS A 237 -9.54 -1.02 2.85
N ILE A 238 -8.30 -1.38 3.19
CA ILE A 238 -7.10 -1.00 2.44
C ILE A 238 -6.28 -2.26 2.16
N ILE A 239 -5.91 -2.46 0.90
CA ILE A 239 -5.00 -3.51 0.43
C ILE A 239 -3.64 -2.88 0.23
N HIS A 240 -2.60 -3.47 0.82
CA HIS A 240 -1.23 -3.00 0.71
C HIS A 240 -0.34 -4.05 0.03
N TYR A 241 0.26 -3.68 -1.09
CA TYR A 241 1.09 -4.56 -1.92
C TYR A 241 2.58 -4.50 -1.50
N ALA A 242 2.84 -4.54 -0.20
CA ALA A 242 4.11 -4.22 0.46
C ALA A 242 5.29 -5.17 0.17
N ASN A 243 5.14 -6.27 -0.55
CA ASN A 243 6.17 -7.30 -0.68
C ASN A 243 6.86 -7.36 -2.05
N ARG A 244 8.03 -8.06 -2.12
CA ARG A 244 8.75 -8.36 -3.38
C ARG A 244 7.90 -9.10 -4.42
N SER A 245 6.85 -9.77 -3.99
CA SER A 245 5.87 -10.45 -4.84
C SER A 245 4.77 -9.50 -5.32
N THR A 246 5.01 -8.20 -5.31
CA THR A 246 4.10 -7.19 -5.83
C THR A 246 3.82 -7.38 -7.31
N LEU A 247 2.68 -6.90 -7.77
CA LEU A 247 2.17 -7.10 -9.12
C LEU A 247 3.09 -6.65 -10.26
N TRP A 248 4.10 -5.81 -9.96
CA TRP A 248 5.05 -5.25 -10.91
C TRP A 248 6.40 -5.95 -10.96
N PHE A 249 6.64 -6.95 -10.08
CA PHE A 249 7.85 -7.78 -10.15
C PHE A 249 7.55 -9.15 -10.75
N ASP A 250 8.49 -9.67 -11.53
CA ASP A 250 8.44 -11.04 -12.02
C ASP A 250 8.43 -12.00 -10.82
N GLY A 251 7.39 -12.83 -10.73
CA GLY A 251 7.20 -13.77 -9.61
C GLY A 251 6.18 -13.35 -8.56
N ALA A 252 5.32 -12.36 -8.87
CA ALA A 252 4.16 -12.05 -8.05
C ALA A 252 3.43 -13.32 -7.60
N SER A 253 3.21 -13.48 -6.29
CA SER A 253 2.61 -14.70 -5.76
C SER A 253 1.18 -14.85 -6.29
N GLN A 254 0.75 -16.10 -6.49
CA GLN A 254 -0.62 -16.45 -6.89
C GLN A 254 -1.68 -15.83 -5.99
N PHE A 255 -1.25 -15.37 -4.85
CA PHE A 255 -2.06 -14.83 -3.78
C PHE A 255 -2.58 -13.42 -4.08
N LEU A 256 -1.74 -12.53 -4.64
CA LEU A 256 -2.13 -11.18 -5.07
C LEU A 256 -3.12 -11.18 -6.25
N HIS A 257 -3.27 -12.28 -6.95
CA HIS A 257 -4.26 -12.39 -8.03
C HIS A 257 -5.70 -12.11 -7.56
N LYS A 258 -6.02 -12.35 -6.28
CA LYS A 258 -7.35 -12.02 -5.73
C LYS A 258 -7.61 -10.51 -5.79
N PHE A 259 -6.59 -9.69 -5.52
CA PHE A 259 -6.69 -8.23 -5.46
C PHE A 259 -6.14 -7.54 -6.71
N TRP A 260 -5.49 -8.30 -7.62
CA TRP A 260 -4.96 -7.77 -8.87
C TRP A 260 -6.03 -7.09 -9.72
N ARG A 261 -7.23 -7.62 -9.73
CA ARG A 261 -8.37 -7.04 -10.46
C ARG A 261 -8.67 -5.63 -9.98
N ASP A 262 -8.62 -5.40 -8.68
CA ASP A 262 -8.95 -4.11 -8.08
C ASP A 262 -7.86 -3.10 -8.43
N TYR A 263 -6.59 -3.46 -8.25
CA TYR A 263 -5.47 -2.64 -8.71
C TYR A 263 -5.56 -2.32 -10.21
N TYR A 264 -5.78 -3.32 -11.06
CA TYR A 264 -5.84 -3.14 -12.51
C TYR A 264 -7.04 -2.28 -12.95
N TRP A 265 -8.15 -2.35 -12.24
CA TRP A 265 -9.31 -1.52 -12.53
C TRP A 265 -9.00 -0.03 -12.30
N TYR A 266 -8.33 0.32 -11.18
CA TYR A 266 -7.88 1.68 -10.92
C TYR A 266 -6.76 2.10 -11.88
N TYR A 267 -5.81 1.21 -12.19
CA TYR A 267 -4.76 1.49 -13.17
C TYR A 267 -5.32 1.87 -14.53
N LYS A 268 -6.41 1.23 -14.99
CA LYS A 268 -7.10 1.63 -16.23
C LYS A 268 -7.73 3.01 -16.17
N LYS A 269 -8.15 3.46 -15.00
CA LYS A 269 -8.69 4.81 -14.80
C LYS A 269 -7.60 5.88 -14.89
N THR A 270 -6.36 5.53 -14.52
CA THR A 270 -5.23 6.40 -14.74
C THR A 270 -4.85 6.35 -16.22
N LYS A 271 -4.55 7.48 -16.82
CA LYS A 271 -4.11 7.52 -18.22
C LYS A 271 -2.63 7.13 -18.41
N PHE A 272 -1.99 6.55 -17.40
CA PHE A 272 -0.61 6.02 -17.49
C PHE A 272 -0.44 4.97 -18.60
N ASN A 273 -1.54 4.42 -19.12
CA ASN A 273 -1.53 3.48 -20.24
C ASN A 273 -0.98 4.04 -21.56
N SER A 274 -0.99 5.36 -21.77
CA SER A 274 -0.77 5.96 -23.08
C SER A 274 0.69 6.24 -23.43
N GLY A 275 1.66 6.01 -22.54
CA GLY A 275 3.06 6.33 -22.83
C GLY A 275 4.11 5.63 -21.95
N ILE A 276 3.74 4.86 -20.95
CA ILE A 276 4.68 4.24 -20.03
C ILE A 276 4.86 2.75 -20.37
N ARG A 277 6.11 2.28 -20.33
CA ARG A 277 6.42 0.85 -20.42
C ARG A 277 5.55 0.09 -19.42
N GLN A 278 4.70 -0.79 -19.95
CA GLN A 278 3.85 -1.67 -19.13
C GLN A 278 4.73 -2.53 -18.24
N SER A 279 4.31 -2.75 -16.99
CA SER A 279 5.07 -3.60 -16.07
C SER A 279 5.33 -4.99 -16.69
N PRO A 280 6.44 -5.65 -16.36
CA PRO A 280 6.75 -7.01 -16.83
C PRO A 280 5.60 -7.99 -16.59
N CYS A 281 4.91 -7.87 -15.46
CA CYS A 281 3.76 -8.71 -15.13
C CYS A 281 2.57 -8.48 -16.07
N PHE A 282 2.30 -7.24 -16.46
CA PHE A 282 1.25 -6.93 -17.43
C PHE A 282 1.62 -7.44 -18.82
N LEU A 283 2.87 -7.29 -19.23
CA LEU A 283 3.39 -7.84 -20.50
C LEU A 283 3.34 -9.36 -20.51
N PHE A 284 3.66 -10.00 -19.38
CA PHE A 284 3.56 -11.46 -19.21
C PHE A 284 2.11 -11.93 -19.37
N LEU A 285 1.15 -11.31 -18.66
CA LEU A 285 -0.27 -11.62 -18.77
C LEU A 285 -0.81 -11.36 -20.19
N LYS A 286 -0.44 -10.23 -20.81
CA LYS A 286 -0.81 -9.90 -22.19
C LYS A 286 -0.21 -10.90 -23.18
N LYS A 287 1.02 -11.37 -22.95
CA LYS A 287 1.68 -12.41 -23.74
C LYS A 287 1.02 -13.78 -23.54
N GLN A 288 0.67 -14.13 -22.30
CA GLN A 288 -0.06 -15.36 -21.99
C GLN A 288 -1.46 -15.35 -22.64
N LEU A 289 -2.19 -14.25 -22.54
CA LEU A 289 -3.50 -14.07 -23.17
C LEU A 289 -3.43 -14.10 -24.71
N LYS A 290 -2.40 -13.53 -25.33
CA LYS A 290 -2.17 -13.63 -26.78
C LYS A 290 -1.76 -15.03 -27.24
N ASN A 291 -1.03 -15.79 -26.43
CA ASN A 291 -0.63 -17.15 -26.73
C ASN A 291 -1.75 -18.18 -26.51
N LEU A 292 -2.82 -17.77 -25.83
CA LEU A 292 -4.08 -18.49 -25.71
C LEU A 292 -4.91 -18.31 -27.00
N THR A 293 -4.33 -18.62 -28.17
CA THR A 293 -5.17 -18.79 -29.37
C THR A 293 -6.06 -20.01 -29.17
N PHE A 294 -7.35 -19.86 -29.42
CA PHE A 294 -8.45 -20.79 -29.15
C PHE A 294 -8.18 -22.26 -29.60
N LYS A 295 -7.29 -22.47 -30.55
CA LYS A 295 -6.94 -23.82 -31.06
C LYS A 295 -6.04 -24.65 -30.11
N LYS A 296 -5.25 -24.02 -29.21
CA LYS A 296 -4.45 -24.73 -28.19
C LYS A 296 -5.19 -24.90 -26.85
N CYS A 297 -6.26 -24.17 -26.63
CA CYS A 297 -7.00 -24.14 -25.38
C CYS A 297 -7.78 -25.44 -25.05
N LYS A 298 -8.11 -26.29 -26.04
CA LYS A 298 -8.90 -27.51 -25.79
C LYS A 298 -8.24 -28.50 -24.80
N ARG A 299 -6.95 -28.41 -24.58
CA ARG A 299 -6.22 -29.29 -23.65
C ARG A 299 -5.97 -28.73 -22.24
N TRP A 300 -6.21 -27.43 -22.02
CA TRP A 300 -5.85 -26.74 -20.78
C TRP A 300 -7.04 -26.18 -19.97
N ILE A 301 -8.25 -26.25 -20.55
CA ILE A 301 -9.48 -25.90 -19.82
C ILE A 301 -9.86 -27.08 -18.95
N LEU A 302 -9.40 -27.11 -17.73
CA LEU A 302 -9.56 -28.24 -16.83
C LEU A 302 -10.97 -28.40 -16.30
N ARG A 303 -11.75 -27.36 -16.13
CA ARG A 303 -13.19 -27.41 -15.75
C ARG A 303 -13.87 -26.05 -15.96
N ILE A 304 -14.98 -26.07 -16.68
CA ILE A 304 -15.95 -24.97 -16.67
C ILE A 304 -17.03 -25.36 -15.67
N HIS A 305 -17.15 -24.63 -14.58
CA HIS A 305 -18.27 -24.79 -13.67
C HIS A 305 -19.38 -23.84 -14.08
N LEU A 306 -20.49 -24.44 -14.53
CA LEU A 306 -21.71 -23.72 -14.86
C LEU A 306 -22.63 -23.77 -13.64
N THR A 307 -22.78 -22.67 -12.93
CA THR A 307 -23.90 -22.47 -12.02
C THR A 307 -24.99 -21.68 -12.76
N SER A 308 -26.22 -21.71 -12.23
CA SER A 308 -27.39 -21.09 -12.90
C SER A 308 -27.18 -19.62 -13.29
N ASN A 309 -26.28 -18.90 -12.65
CA ASN A 309 -26.09 -17.46 -12.84
C ASN A 309 -24.63 -16.99 -13.11
N ARG A 310 -23.64 -17.90 -13.08
CA ARG A 310 -22.21 -17.53 -13.24
C ARG A 310 -21.45 -18.59 -14.02
N ARG A 311 -20.45 -18.13 -14.81
CA ARG A 311 -19.48 -19.00 -15.47
C ARG A 311 -18.11 -18.73 -14.89
N ILE A 312 -17.47 -19.78 -14.37
CA ILE A 312 -16.12 -19.71 -13.79
C ILE A 312 -15.20 -20.52 -14.70
N ILE A 313 -14.21 -19.86 -15.27
CA ILE A 313 -13.14 -20.53 -16.02
C ILE A 313 -11.93 -20.69 -15.10
N ARG A 314 -11.51 -21.92 -14.96
CA ARG A 314 -10.30 -22.29 -14.20
C ARG A 314 -9.22 -22.75 -15.19
N ILE A 315 -8.14 -21.95 -15.30
CA ILE A 315 -6.99 -22.28 -16.14
C ILE A 315 -5.78 -22.45 -15.21
N MET A 316 -5.06 -23.58 -15.32
CA MET A 316 -3.88 -23.91 -14.51
C MET A 316 -4.13 -23.81 -12.98
N GLY A 317 -5.33 -24.13 -12.52
CA GLY A 317 -5.66 -24.06 -11.09
C GLY A 317 -6.04 -22.67 -10.57
N LEU A 318 -5.98 -21.63 -11.41
CA LEU A 318 -6.32 -20.26 -11.06
C LEU A 318 -7.75 -19.91 -11.51
N TYR A 319 -8.46 -19.14 -10.67
CA TYR A 319 -9.74 -18.53 -11.07
C TYR A 319 -9.41 -17.28 -11.88
N ILE A 320 -9.64 -17.32 -13.20
CA ILE A 320 -9.26 -16.21 -14.09
C ILE A 320 -10.42 -15.29 -14.36
N VAL A 321 -11.65 -15.78 -14.39
CA VAL A 321 -12.82 -14.95 -14.66
C VAL A 321 -14.05 -15.51 -13.96
N ASP A 322 -14.78 -14.65 -13.29
CA ASP A 322 -16.13 -14.86 -12.79
C ASP A 322 -17.03 -13.77 -13.37
N TRP A 323 -18.05 -14.13 -14.20
CA TRP A 323 -18.97 -13.14 -14.79
C TRP A 323 -20.40 -13.66 -14.87
N LYS A 324 -21.34 -12.76 -14.87
CA LYS A 324 -22.76 -13.06 -15.04
C LYS A 324 -23.07 -13.42 -16.51
N LYS A 325 -23.99 -14.37 -16.70
CA LYS A 325 -24.35 -14.97 -17.98
C LYS A 325 -24.79 -13.98 -19.07
N LYS A 326 -25.11 -12.73 -18.73
CA LYS A 326 -25.67 -11.72 -19.65
C LYS A 326 -24.63 -10.79 -20.32
N GLU A 327 -23.33 -10.88 -19.99
CA GLU A 327 -22.35 -9.87 -20.42
C GLU A 327 -21.33 -10.36 -21.46
N PHE A 328 -21.62 -11.46 -22.15
CA PHE A 328 -20.72 -11.98 -23.18
C PHE A 328 -21.33 -11.92 -24.58
N SER A 329 -21.00 -10.89 -25.33
CA SER A 329 -20.90 -10.95 -26.78
C SER A 329 -19.43 -11.16 -27.13
N ILE A 330 -19.12 -12.28 -27.76
CA ILE A 330 -17.80 -12.55 -28.33
C ILE A 330 -17.65 -11.63 -29.55
N CYS A 331 -16.72 -10.71 -29.50
CA CYS A 331 -16.08 -10.17 -30.69
C CYS A 331 -14.72 -10.85 -30.88
#